data_74a59d77439ec0333b2e494793f75fb4
#
_entry.id   74a59d77439ec0333b2e494793f75fb4
#
_cell.length_a   1.000
_cell.length_b   1.000
_cell.length_c   1.000
_cell.angle_alpha   90.00
_cell.angle_beta   90.00
_cell.angle_gamma   90.00
#
_symmetry.space_group_name_H-M   'P 1'
#
loop_
_entity.id
_entity.type
_entity.pdbx_description
1 polymer ?
#
loop_
_entity_poly.entity_id
_entity_poly.type
_entity_poly.pdbx_seq_one_letter_code
_entity_poly.pdbx_strand_id
1 'polypeptide(L)'
;MASTSTATSPKETESAPVKVAQVSKAGAEQRLKELGIKLPAPPEAFGTYVEAVQAGNLLFVSGMLPTEGREATFTGRLGAELDVEAGRKAAHLAALNGLAVARQHLGSLDKIARIVRLGVSVATSGDVRDQPKVADAASELLQDVFGKDKNPCRLVYGVASLPLGTPVELELIFEVAS
;
A
#
# COMPACT_ATOMS: atom_id res chain seq x y z
N MET A 1 -24.24 -8.67 80.23
CA MET A 1 -23.09 -7.83 79.83
C MET A 1 -22.83 -8.09 78.35
N ALA A 2 -23.30 -7.19 77.52
CA ALA A 2 -23.16 -7.27 76.06
C ALA A 2 -22.05 -6.31 75.63
N SER A 3 -21.03 -6.86 74.95
CA SER A 3 -19.91 -6.11 74.41
C SER A 3 -20.16 -5.88 72.90
N THR A 4 -20.38 -4.64 72.52
CA THR A 4 -20.55 -4.14 71.14
C THR A 4 -19.16 -3.91 70.54
N SER A 5 -18.81 -4.70 69.49
CA SER A 5 -17.63 -4.49 68.69
C SER A 5 -18.01 -3.66 67.46
N THR A 6 -17.45 -2.46 67.36
CA THR A 6 -17.55 -1.57 66.22
C THR A 6 -16.54 -1.97 65.12
N ALA A 7 -17.03 -2.45 64.00
CA ALA A 7 -16.21 -2.74 62.83
C ALA A 7 -16.01 -1.43 62.03
N THR A 8 -14.75 -1.05 61.85
CA THR A 8 -14.33 0.11 60.98
C THR A 8 -14.17 -0.38 59.57
N SER A 9 -14.94 0.18 58.62
CA SER A 9 -14.82 -0.08 57.18
C SER A 9 -13.53 0.55 56.61
N PRO A 10 -12.84 -0.11 55.67
CA PRO A 10 -11.71 0.46 54.96
C PRO A 10 -12.18 1.48 53.92
N LYS A 11 -11.51 2.64 53.88
CA LYS A 11 -11.69 3.66 52.85
C LYS A 11 -11.24 3.12 51.49
N GLU A 12 -12.14 3.09 50.53
CA GLU A 12 -11.82 2.90 49.12
C GLU A 12 -11.00 4.10 48.64
N THR A 13 -9.77 3.79 48.20
CA THR A 13 -8.90 4.75 47.47
C THR A 13 -9.35 4.76 46.03
N GLU A 14 -10.04 5.81 45.65
CA GLU A 14 -10.42 6.12 44.25
C GLU A 14 -9.16 6.37 43.42
N SER A 15 -8.80 5.42 42.56
CA SER A 15 -7.71 5.58 41.64
C SER A 15 -8.12 6.47 40.47
N ALA A 16 -7.40 7.59 40.27
CA ALA A 16 -7.61 8.50 39.17
C ALA A 16 -7.49 7.77 37.82
N PRO A 17 -8.33 8.10 36.81
CA PRO A 17 -8.28 7.45 35.52
C PRO A 17 -6.96 7.75 34.82
N VAL A 18 -6.21 6.68 34.49
CA VAL A 18 -5.03 6.77 33.64
C VAL A 18 -5.48 7.24 32.25
N LYS A 19 -5.14 8.47 31.90
CA LYS A 19 -5.28 8.96 30.52
C LYS A 19 -4.40 8.11 29.62
N VAL A 20 -5.00 7.14 28.94
CA VAL A 20 -4.38 6.47 27.80
C VAL A 20 -4.17 7.53 26.74
N ALA A 21 -2.93 7.98 26.57
CA ALA A 21 -2.56 8.85 25.46
C ALA A 21 -3.00 8.15 24.17
N GLN A 22 -3.95 8.72 23.44
CA GLN A 22 -4.26 8.29 22.09
C GLN A 22 -2.98 8.52 21.28
N VAL A 23 -2.26 7.44 20.97
CA VAL A 23 -1.17 7.48 19.99
C VAL A 23 -1.86 7.82 18.67
N SER A 24 -1.72 9.06 18.23
CA SER A 24 -2.14 9.49 16.91
C SER A 24 -1.45 8.59 15.90
N LYS A 25 -2.23 7.81 15.15
CA LYS A 25 -1.69 6.91 14.14
C LYS A 25 -0.99 7.79 13.11
N ALA A 26 0.33 7.62 12.94
CA ALA A 26 1.12 8.41 12.00
C ALA A 26 0.49 8.35 10.60
N GLY A 27 0.39 9.48 9.91
CA GLY A 27 -0.11 9.55 8.54
C GLY A 27 0.85 8.88 7.55
N ALA A 28 0.39 8.66 6.32
CA ALA A 28 1.17 8.01 5.26
C ALA A 28 2.50 8.75 4.97
N GLU A 29 2.47 10.08 4.94
CA GLU A 29 3.67 10.89 4.70
C GLU A 29 4.69 10.77 5.83
N GLN A 30 4.24 10.69 7.08
CA GLN A 30 5.11 10.47 8.22
C GLN A 30 5.70 9.03 8.21
N ARG A 31 4.89 8.04 7.85
CA ARG A 31 5.34 6.65 7.71
C ARG A 31 6.41 6.50 6.63
N LEU A 32 6.25 7.15 5.48
CA LEU A 32 7.30 7.16 4.44
C LEU A 32 8.64 7.67 4.98
N LYS A 33 8.62 8.77 5.77
CA LYS A 33 9.83 9.32 6.41
C LYS A 33 10.46 8.35 7.40
N GLU A 34 9.66 7.75 8.28
CA GLU A 34 10.11 6.79 9.29
C GLU A 34 10.75 5.54 8.67
N LEU A 35 10.20 5.07 7.55
CA LEU A 35 10.70 3.93 6.79
C LEU A 35 11.88 4.28 5.87
N GLY A 36 12.22 5.56 5.74
CA GLY A 36 13.26 6.03 4.82
C GLY A 36 12.88 5.85 3.34
N ILE A 37 11.58 5.70 3.04
CA ILE A 37 11.08 5.51 1.68
C ILE A 37 10.99 6.85 0.97
N LYS A 38 11.71 6.98 -0.15
CA LYS A 38 11.61 8.11 -1.07
C LYS A 38 10.80 7.67 -2.29
N LEU A 39 9.69 8.34 -2.53
CA LEU A 39 8.92 8.11 -3.76
C LEU A 39 9.71 8.65 -4.96
N PRO A 40 9.70 7.94 -6.09
CA PRO A 40 10.28 8.43 -7.34
C PRO A 40 9.53 9.64 -7.87
N ALA A 41 10.07 10.28 -8.90
CA ALA A 41 9.28 11.19 -9.73
C ALA A 41 8.10 10.38 -10.33
N PRO A 42 6.87 10.91 -10.30
CA PRO A 42 5.74 10.19 -10.86
C PRO A 42 5.95 9.96 -12.37
N PRO A 43 5.69 8.74 -12.88
CA PRO A 43 5.82 8.46 -14.30
C PRO A 43 4.78 9.27 -15.10
N GLU A 44 5.18 9.69 -16.30
CA GLU A 44 4.27 10.29 -17.27
C GLU A 44 3.54 9.20 -18.08
N ALA A 45 2.36 9.53 -18.60
CA ALA A 45 1.62 8.64 -19.49
C ALA A 45 2.43 8.25 -20.73
N PHE A 46 2.41 6.96 -21.06
CA PHE A 46 3.10 6.43 -22.24
C PHE A 46 2.28 6.61 -23.54
N GLY A 47 1.02 7.04 -23.44
CA GLY A 47 0.10 7.14 -24.57
C GLY A 47 -0.96 8.21 -24.36
N THR A 48 -2.06 8.09 -25.08
CA THR A 48 -3.18 9.05 -25.04
C THR A 48 -4.13 8.69 -23.88
N TYR A 49 -3.69 8.94 -22.65
CA TYR A 49 -4.45 8.75 -21.41
C TYR A 49 -3.87 9.65 -20.31
N VAL A 50 -4.48 9.67 -19.14
CA VAL A 50 -4.00 10.39 -17.95
C VAL A 50 -3.56 9.40 -16.88
N GLU A 51 -2.65 9.82 -16.00
CA GLU A 51 -2.07 8.95 -14.97
C GLU A 51 -3.06 8.61 -13.86
N ALA A 52 -4.02 9.51 -13.60
CA ALA A 52 -5.06 9.29 -12.61
C ALA A 52 -6.33 10.07 -12.92
N VAL A 53 -7.47 9.53 -12.47
CA VAL A 53 -8.79 10.18 -12.55
C VAL A 53 -9.47 10.07 -11.21
N GLN A 54 -9.96 11.18 -10.66
CA GLN A 54 -10.82 11.18 -9.48
C GLN A 54 -12.29 11.30 -9.89
N ALA A 55 -13.10 10.36 -9.38
CA ALA A 55 -14.56 10.34 -9.56
C ALA A 55 -15.21 10.24 -8.17
N GLY A 56 -15.82 11.36 -7.74
CA GLY A 56 -16.30 11.48 -6.35
C GLY A 56 -15.14 11.38 -5.34
N ASN A 57 -15.23 10.42 -4.42
CA ASN A 57 -14.18 10.13 -3.46
C ASN A 57 -13.25 8.98 -3.89
N LEU A 58 -13.35 8.49 -5.13
CA LEU A 58 -12.46 7.44 -5.63
C LEU A 58 -11.43 8.01 -6.58
N LEU A 59 -10.15 7.72 -6.33
CA LEU A 59 -9.03 7.98 -7.22
C LEU A 59 -8.62 6.69 -7.92
N PHE A 60 -8.76 6.67 -9.23
CA PHE A 60 -8.30 5.59 -10.11
C PHE A 60 -6.92 5.97 -10.65
N VAL A 61 -5.95 5.09 -10.46
CA VAL A 61 -4.60 5.26 -11.01
C VAL A 61 -4.45 4.31 -12.20
N SER A 62 -3.94 4.82 -13.30
CA SER A 62 -3.66 4.04 -14.51
C SER A 62 -2.66 2.91 -14.24
N GLY A 63 -2.52 1.97 -15.17
CA GLY A 63 -1.57 0.86 -15.05
C GLY A 63 -0.16 1.33 -14.72
N MET A 64 0.37 0.89 -13.57
CA MET A 64 1.69 1.27 -13.09
C MET A 64 2.71 0.19 -13.38
N LEU A 65 3.73 0.55 -14.14
CA LEU A 65 4.85 -0.31 -14.51
C LEU A 65 6.06 -0.06 -13.61
N PRO A 66 7.00 -1.02 -13.49
CA PRO A 66 8.27 -0.83 -12.80
C PRO A 66 9.26 -0.05 -13.67
N THR A 67 9.06 1.27 -13.79
CA THR A 67 9.85 2.17 -14.62
C THR A 67 10.57 3.23 -13.80
N GLU A 68 11.70 3.71 -14.31
CA GLU A 68 12.35 4.95 -13.91
C GLU A 68 12.24 5.92 -15.10
N GLY A 69 11.47 7.00 -14.91
CA GLY A 69 11.07 7.84 -16.01
C GLY A 69 10.27 7.05 -17.05
N ARG A 70 10.75 7.01 -18.29
CA ARG A 70 10.12 6.27 -19.41
C ARG A 70 10.76 4.92 -19.72
N GLU A 71 11.73 4.47 -18.93
CA GLU A 71 12.46 3.23 -19.15
C GLU A 71 12.03 2.13 -18.19
N ALA A 72 11.82 0.92 -18.70
CA ALA A 72 11.55 -0.26 -17.88
C ALA A 72 12.81 -0.67 -17.13
N THR A 73 12.76 -0.69 -15.79
CA THR A 73 13.88 -1.14 -14.94
C THR A 73 13.99 -2.65 -14.91
N PHE A 74 12.87 -3.34 -15.11
CA PHE A 74 12.78 -4.80 -15.17
C PHE A 74 12.09 -5.22 -16.47
N THR A 75 12.67 -6.18 -17.19
CA THR A 75 12.07 -6.78 -18.40
C THR A 75 12.18 -8.29 -18.33
N GLY A 76 11.20 -9.00 -18.93
CA GLY A 76 11.15 -10.45 -18.94
C GLY A 76 9.93 -10.99 -18.20
N ARG A 77 9.82 -12.33 -18.15
CA ARG A 77 8.67 -13.06 -17.59
C ARG A 77 9.12 -13.98 -16.47
N LEU A 78 8.29 -14.14 -15.47
CA LEU A 78 8.51 -15.14 -14.43
C LEU A 78 8.48 -16.55 -15.03
N GLY A 79 9.40 -17.37 -14.57
CA GLY A 79 9.55 -18.75 -15.06
C GLY A 79 10.36 -18.88 -16.35
N ALA A 80 10.90 -17.77 -16.86
CA ALA A 80 11.85 -17.75 -17.98
C ALA A 80 13.03 -16.83 -17.63
N GLU A 81 12.93 -15.53 -17.94
CA GLU A 81 14.02 -14.58 -17.77
C GLU A 81 14.18 -14.11 -16.31
N LEU A 82 13.11 -14.20 -15.50
CA LEU A 82 13.08 -13.66 -14.13
C LEU A 82 12.61 -14.70 -13.11
N ASP A 83 13.17 -14.58 -11.91
CA ASP A 83 12.72 -15.30 -10.72
C ASP A 83 11.68 -14.50 -9.92
N VAL A 84 11.15 -15.11 -8.85
CA VAL A 84 10.14 -14.49 -7.97
C VAL A 84 10.70 -13.25 -7.30
N GLU A 85 11.98 -13.25 -6.91
CA GLU A 85 12.58 -12.11 -6.19
C GLU A 85 12.72 -10.88 -7.12
N ALA A 86 13.10 -11.07 -8.37
CA ALA A 86 13.10 -10.01 -9.36
C ALA A 86 11.67 -9.47 -9.61
N GLY A 87 10.68 -10.37 -9.70
CA GLY A 87 9.27 -10.00 -9.80
C GLY A 87 8.79 -9.18 -8.60
N ARG A 88 9.19 -9.55 -7.37
CA ARG A 88 8.88 -8.80 -6.15
C ARG A 88 9.46 -7.38 -6.18
N LYS A 89 10.72 -7.23 -6.60
CA LYS A 89 11.35 -5.90 -6.75
C LYS A 89 10.62 -5.04 -7.80
N ALA A 90 10.22 -5.64 -8.91
CA ALA A 90 9.43 -4.97 -9.92
C ALA A 90 8.05 -4.52 -9.38
N ALA A 91 7.33 -5.38 -8.66
CA ALA A 91 6.05 -5.03 -8.03
C ALA A 91 6.19 -3.91 -6.99
N HIS A 92 7.26 -3.94 -6.20
CA HIS A 92 7.57 -2.87 -5.24
C HIS A 92 7.78 -1.53 -5.94
N LEU A 93 8.60 -1.48 -7.01
CA LEU A 93 8.85 -0.26 -7.77
C LEU A 93 7.57 0.27 -8.44
N ALA A 94 6.77 -0.62 -9.04
CA ALA A 94 5.48 -0.24 -9.63
C ALA A 94 4.53 0.35 -8.59
N ALA A 95 4.51 -0.18 -7.36
CA ALA A 95 3.72 0.37 -6.27
C ALA A 95 4.23 1.75 -5.81
N LEU A 96 5.55 1.96 -5.74
CA LEU A 96 6.13 3.29 -5.48
C LEU A 96 5.72 4.31 -6.55
N ASN A 97 5.70 3.91 -7.83
CA ASN A 97 5.23 4.74 -8.93
C ASN A 97 3.74 5.12 -8.74
N GLY A 98 2.89 4.16 -8.39
CA GLY A 98 1.48 4.41 -8.10
C GLY A 98 1.27 5.38 -6.93
N LEU A 99 2.06 5.27 -5.87
CA LEU A 99 2.03 6.21 -4.74
C LEU A 99 2.53 7.60 -5.15
N ALA A 100 3.53 7.69 -6.02
CA ALA A 100 4.03 8.97 -6.53
C ALA A 100 2.95 9.71 -7.35
N VAL A 101 2.24 8.99 -8.23
CA VAL A 101 1.10 9.52 -9.00
C VAL A 101 -0.03 9.97 -8.07
N ALA A 102 -0.42 9.14 -7.11
CA ALA A 102 -1.47 9.48 -6.15
C ALA A 102 -1.10 10.73 -5.33
N ARG A 103 0.16 10.84 -4.85
CA ARG A 103 0.65 12.03 -4.13
C ARG A 103 0.63 13.27 -5.00
N GLN A 104 1.06 13.17 -6.27
CA GLN A 104 1.03 14.28 -7.21
C GLN A 104 -0.40 14.79 -7.43
N HIS A 105 -1.36 13.88 -7.62
CA HIS A 105 -2.76 14.23 -7.86
C HIS A 105 -3.43 14.86 -6.63
N LEU A 106 -3.18 14.28 -5.44
CA LEU A 106 -3.83 14.69 -4.19
C LEU A 106 -3.08 15.81 -3.44
N GLY A 107 -1.79 16.00 -3.71
CA GLY A 107 -0.88 16.88 -2.96
C GLY A 107 -0.32 16.24 -1.67
N SER A 108 -0.97 15.19 -1.12
CA SER A 108 -0.50 14.42 0.04
C SER A 108 -1.16 13.05 0.07
N LEU A 109 -0.41 12.01 0.43
CA LEU A 109 -0.95 10.66 0.67
C LEU A 109 -1.79 10.57 1.95
N ASP A 110 -1.68 11.54 2.86
CA ASP A 110 -2.52 11.60 4.08
C ASP A 110 -4.00 11.79 3.77
N LYS A 111 -4.34 12.26 2.55
CA LYS A 111 -5.72 12.35 2.06
C LYS A 111 -6.33 11.00 1.69
N ILE A 112 -5.56 9.93 1.64
CA ILE A 112 -6.06 8.60 1.34
C ILE A 112 -6.70 8.00 2.60
N ALA A 113 -8.03 7.83 2.57
CA ALA A 113 -8.78 7.20 3.64
C ALA A 113 -8.51 5.69 3.70
N ARG A 114 -8.50 5.02 2.54
CA ARG A 114 -8.15 3.60 2.39
C ARG A 114 -7.73 3.26 0.98
N ILE A 115 -7.10 2.10 0.83
CA ILE A 115 -6.85 1.50 -0.48
C ILE A 115 -8.02 0.56 -0.77
N VAL A 116 -8.77 0.83 -1.86
CA VAL A 116 -9.95 0.04 -2.20
C VAL A 116 -9.54 -1.24 -2.93
N ARG A 117 -8.64 -1.12 -3.92
CA ARG A 117 -8.25 -2.22 -4.79
C ARG A 117 -6.76 -2.16 -5.14
N LEU A 118 -6.14 -3.34 -5.16
CA LEU A 118 -4.86 -3.61 -5.79
C LEU A 118 -5.06 -4.74 -6.82
N GLY A 119 -4.97 -4.42 -8.09
CA GLY A 119 -4.86 -5.38 -9.19
C GLY A 119 -3.40 -5.61 -9.54
N VAL A 120 -3.00 -6.85 -9.76
CA VAL A 120 -1.61 -7.21 -10.12
C VAL A 120 -1.63 -8.16 -11.30
N SER A 121 -1.09 -7.72 -12.42
CA SER A 121 -0.81 -8.56 -13.58
C SER A 121 0.67 -8.93 -13.58
N VAL A 122 0.97 -10.21 -13.75
CA VAL A 122 2.34 -10.74 -13.77
C VAL A 122 2.57 -11.47 -15.07
N ALA A 123 3.53 -11.01 -15.88
CA ALA A 123 3.93 -11.71 -17.10
C ALA A 123 4.64 -13.01 -16.74
N THR A 124 4.12 -14.14 -17.23
CA THR A 124 4.62 -15.47 -16.89
C THR A 124 4.91 -16.32 -18.14
N SER A 125 5.81 -17.29 -17.99
CA SER A 125 6.10 -18.31 -18.98
C SER A 125 5.92 -19.69 -18.38
N GLY A 126 5.14 -20.55 -19.04
CA GLY A 126 4.83 -21.88 -18.53
C GLY A 126 3.84 -21.86 -17.34
N ASP A 127 3.83 -22.93 -16.55
CA ASP A 127 2.93 -23.12 -15.41
C ASP A 127 3.56 -22.49 -14.13
N VAL A 128 3.62 -21.17 -14.10
CA VAL A 128 4.04 -20.41 -12.90
C VAL A 128 2.83 -20.18 -12.01
N ARG A 129 2.98 -20.43 -10.71
CA ARG A 129 1.91 -20.29 -9.69
C ARG A 129 2.30 -19.36 -8.55
N ASP A 130 3.45 -18.68 -8.67
CA ASP A 130 4.01 -17.81 -7.64
C ASP A 130 3.64 -16.33 -7.80
N GLN A 131 2.68 -16.00 -8.68
CA GLN A 131 2.19 -14.63 -8.87
C GLN A 131 1.75 -13.97 -7.54
N PRO A 132 1.07 -14.67 -6.61
CA PRO A 132 0.71 -14.07 -5.32
C PRO A 132 1.92 -13.62 -4.50
N LYS A 133 3.05 -14.36 -4.55
CA LYS A 133 4.29 -13.99 -3.85
C LYS A 133 4.91 -12.71 -4.43
N VAL A 134 4.79 -12.52 -5.75
CA VAL A 134 5.21 -11.27 -6.41
C VAL A 134 4.34 -10.11 -5.94
N ALA A 135 3.02 -10.30 -5.96
CA ALA A 135 2.05 -9.29 -5.53
C ALA A 135 2.20 -8.89 -4.05
N ASP A 136 2.71 -9.79 -3.20
CA ASP A 136 2.94 -9.51 -1.78
C ASP A 136 3.88 -8.32 -1.58
N ALA A 137 4.87 -8.11 -2.44
CA ALA A 137 5.79 -6.98 -2.32
C ALA A 137 5.08 -5.61 -2.43
N ALA A 138 4.10 -5.49 -3.33
CA ALA A 138 3.26 -4.30 -3.41
C ALA A 138 2.34 -4.18 -2.19
N SER A 139 1.73 -5.29 -1.74
CA SER A 139 0.86 -5.29 -0.56
C SER A 139 1.61 -4.94 0.72
N GLU A 140 2.83 -5.44 0.90
CA GLU A 140 3.71 -5.14 2.03
C GLU A 140 4.05 -3.65 2.09
N LEU A 141 4.47 -3.04 0.96
CA LEU A 141 4.72 -1.61 0.88
C LEU A 141 3.48 -0.79 1.27
N LEU A 142 2.33 -1.12 0.70
CA LEU A 142 1.07 -0.42 0.99
C LEU A 142 0.68 -0.56 2.46
N GLN A 143 0.84 -1.75 3.05
CA GLN A 143 0.60 -1.99 4.46
C GLN A 143 1.54 -1.21 5.36
N ASP A 144 2.82 -1.13 5.01
CA ASP A 144 3.83 -0.40 5.76
C ASP A 144 3.55 1.11 5.77
N VAL A 145 3.09 1.66 4.65
CA VAL A 145 2.78 3.09 4.51
C VAL A 145 1.43 3.45 5.15
N PHE A 146 0.38 2.68 4.93
CA PHE A 146 -0.99 3.05 5.33
C PHE A 146 -1.49 2.33 6.57
N GLY A 147 -0.87 1.22 6.96
CA GLY A 147 -1.31 0.36 8.04
C GLY A 147 -2.20 -0.80 7.57
N LYS A 148 -2.17 -1.89 8.33
CA LYS A 148 -2.84 -3.15 8.01
C LYS A 148 -4.36 -3.04 7.89
N ASP A 149 -4.97 -2.14 8.61
CA ASP A 149 -6.42 -1.85 8.59
C ASP A 149 -6.89 -1.17 7.29
N LYS A 150 -5.94 -0.68 6.47
CA LYS A 150 -6.22 -0.07 5.16
C LYS A 150 -5.84 -0.96 3.97
N ASN A 151 -5.51 -2.23 4.21
CA ASN A 151 -5.18 -3.17 3.15
C ASN A 151 -6.33 -3.29 2.12
N PRO A 152 -6.00 -3.30 0.81
CA PRO A 152 -6.98 -3.42 -0.25
C PRO A 152 -7.56 -4.83 -0.39
N CYS A 153 -8.71 -4.94 -1.06
CA CYS A 153 -8.99 -6.18 -1.76
C CYS A 153 -7.99 -6.34 -2.92
N ARG A 154 -7.53 -7.58 -3.16
CA ARG A 154 -6.48 -7.84 -4.14
C ARG A 154 -6.90 -8.90 -5.15
N LEU A 155 -6.52 -8.66 -6.41
CA LEU A 155 -6.67 -9.63 -7.49
C LEU A 155 -5.34 -9.78 -8.21
N VAL A 156 -4.93 -11.02 -8.50
CA VAL A 156 -3.64 -11.33 -9.15
C VAL A 156 -3.88 -12.23 -10.34
N TYR A 157 -3.28 -11.88 -11.48
CA TYR A 157 -3.33 -12.67 -12.71
C TYR A 157 -1.93 -12.98 -13.23
N GLY A 158 -1.76 -14.18 -13.81
CA GLY A 158 -0.71 -14.46 -14.78
C GLY A 158 -1.17 -14.04 -16.17
N VAL A 159 -0.32 -13.31 -16.90
CA VAL A 159 -0.58 -12.85 -18.27
C VAL A 159 0.59 -13.22 -19.19
N ALA A 160 0.36 -13.25 -20.50
CA ALA A 160 1.38 -13.65 -21.47
C ALA A 160 2.49 -12.59 -21.65
N SER A 161 2.12 -11.29 -21.59
CA SER A 161 3.02 -10.17 -21.76
C SER A 161 2.42 -8.89 -21.20
N LEU A 162 3.25 -7.91 -20.92
CA LEU A 162 2.87 -6.58 -20.44
C LEU A 162 3.60 -5.50 -21.26
N PRO A 163 3.13 -4.24 -21.21
CA PRO A 163 3.77 -3.13 -21.91
C PRO A 163 5.26 -3.03 -21.58
N LEU A 164 6.07 -2.59 -22.54
CA LEU A 164 7.52 -2.45 -22.46
C LEU A 164 8.27 -3.76 -22.11
N GLY A 165 7.59 -4.93 -22.18
CA GLY A 165 8.16 -6.21 -21.74
C GLY A 165 8.35 -6.33 -20.24
N THR A 166 7.68 -5.50 -19.43
CA THR A 166 7.80 -5.52 -17.97
C THR A 166 7.18 -6.78 -17.37
N PRO A 167 7.70 -7.27 -16.23
CA PRO A 167 7.17 -8.47 -15.58
C PRO A 167 5.90 -8.23 -14.77
N VAL A 168 5.60 -6.97 -14.41
CA VAL A 168 4.48 -6.62 -13.53
C VAL A 168 3.83 -5.34 -13.99
N GLU A 169 2.49 -5.28 -13.87
CA GLU A 169 1.70 -4.07 -13.98
C GLU A 169 0.67 -4.04 -12.84
N LEU A 170 0.54 -2.89 -12.17
CA LEU A 170 -0.39 -2.70 -11.06
C LEU A 170 -1.53 -1.76 -11.43
N GLU A 171 -2.74 -2.08 -10.93
CA GLU A 171 -3.91 -1.19 -10.89
C GLU A 171 -4.18 -0.80 -9.43
N LEU A 172 -4.37 0.48 -9.15
CA LEU A 172 -4.66 0.99 -7.82
C LEU A 172 -5.92 1.86 -7.83
N ILE A 173 -6.80 1.62 -6.85
CA ILE A 173 -7.96 2.46 -6.57
C ILE A 173 -7.91 2.86 -5.10
N PHE A 174 -7.94 4.16 -4.85
CA PHE A 174 -7.94 4.73 -3.50
C PHE A 174 -9.27 5.42 -3.19
N GLU A 175 -9.70 5.34 -1.93
CA GLU A 175 -10.71 6.24 -1.38
C GLU A 175 -10.03 7.46 -0.79
N VAL A 176 -10.46 8.64 -1.19
CA VAL A 176 -9.97 9.94 -0.74
C VAL A 176 -10.87 10.43 0.40
N ALA A 177 -10.29 10.92 1.48
CA ALA A 177 -11.02 11.52 2.59
C ALA A 177 -11.78 12.77 2.11
N SER A 178 -12.97 12.95 2.65
CA SER A 178 -13.84 14.12 2.40
C SER A 178 -13.28 15.38 3.04
#